data_6b4725ccbb5dcfd4af6872646b4aad7a
#
_entry.id   6b4725ccbb5dcfd4af6872646b4aad7a
#
_cell.length_a   1.000
_cell.length_b   1.000
_cell.length_c   1.000
_cell.angle_alpha   90.00
_cell.angle_beta   90.00
_cell.angle_gamma   90.00
#
_symmetry.space_group_name_H-M   'P 1'
#
loop_
_entity.id
_entity.type
_entity.pdbx_description
1 polymer ?
#
loop_
_entity_poly.entity_id
_entity_poly.type
_entity_poly.pdbx_seq_one_letter_code
_entity_poly.pdbx_strand_id
1 'polypeptide(L)'
;MKKKFGQKVVGENSRRRQTHKTYKKTVHLVTPDPGWHPVTKTGFEMNLVGREGECHVFQIEHKSEYQKIQNKFWDAVDSMAPENLMAVLQLHAYHIDTLLQLSEVCRMSEDPQMAAELIERALYAFESSFHPLFNMTTGKCLLKYKVWENRGFFLALFRHLINVGNRGCYKTSLEYCKLLLGLDPEADPLCALLFIDFYSLRSDEYTYLIQLYTLWKDSRNLRILPNFAFSVPLAMFHTSQPDTPRRTGADEMLQESLMMFPGLLQPLLEECGVNTEADKSINKHFGEHKQQRQPASLRQLVHLYVGRTGSCWKAPECIEWLEANVKKCCEIGESNPERFSQLTSRGYSIYRGVAPPNVCRHLLMSDNKKAIADLPQEVTSSSILSYDPLPPADTVRSYDRQSNRVRAVSNQGFLSAFINSLRPNFDVNALMAEDEEAELDGAAGGAGNLRRAGAGLINAVRELLNNIELVGPERDDEDAQLPPNDEWD
;
A
#
# COMPACT_ATOMS: atom_id res chain seq x y z
N MET A 1 -3.74 64.52 2.46
CA MET A 1 -2.53 64.26 1.69
C MET A 1 -2.67 64.56 0.19
N LYS A 2 -3.66 64.02 -0.56
CA LYS A 2 -3.85 64.30 -2.00
C LYS A 2 -3.89 65.81 -2.39
N LYS A 3 -4.48 66.70 -1.52
CA LYS A 3 -4.51 68.16 -1.75
C LYS A 3 -3.17 68.89 -1.51
N LYS A 4 -2.24 68.30 -0.75
CA LYS A 4 -0.91 68.89 -0.46
C LYS A 4 0.21 68.41 -1.41
N PHE A 5 0.13 67.17 -1.91
CA PHE A 5 1.24 66.56 -2.65
C PHE A 5 0.89 66.16 -4.10
N GLY A 6 -0.32 66.50 -4.54
CA GLY A 6 -0.77 66.18 -5.90
C GLY A 6 -1.17 64.70 -6.06
N GLN A 7 -2.06 64.50 -7.00
CA GLN A 7 -2.64 63.15 -7.22
C GLN A 7 -1.63 62.13 -7.77
N LYS A 8 -0.58 62.62 -8.48
CA LYS A 8 0.45 61.79 -9.07
C LYS A 8 1.42 61.22 -8.03
N VAL A 9 1.88 62.01 -7.07
CA VAL A 9 2.82 61.57 -6.02
C VAL A 9 2.17 60.60 -5.02
N VAL A 10 0.87 60.73 -4.78
CA VAL A 10 0.12 59.79 -3.91
C VAL A 10 -0.34 58.54 -4.68
N GLY A 11 -0.42 58.64 -6.02
CA GLY A 11 -0.78 57.50 -6.87
C GLY A 11 0.38 56.53 -7.19
N GLU A 12 1.62 57.08 -7.28
CA GLU A 12 2.80 56.22 -7.55
C GLU A 12 3.20 55.35 -6.36
N ASN A 13 2.95 55.81 -5.14
CA ASN A 13 3.18 54.95 -3.95
C ASN A 13 2.05 53.94 -3.67
N SER A 14 0.98 53.94 -4.45
CA SER A 14 -0.08 52.96 -4.37
C SER A 14 -0.06 51.89 -5.46
N ARG A 15 1.08 51.69 -6.14
CA ARG A 15 1.31 50.38 -6.76
C ARG A 15 1.35 49.38 -5.60
N ARG A 16 0.17 48.98 -5.16
CA ARG A 16 0.00 47.76 -4.41
C ARG A 16 0.80 46.70 -5.17
N ARG A 17 1.93 46.24 -4.57
CA ARG A 17 2.37 44.90 -4.85
C ARG A 17 1.09 44.06 -4.85
N GLN A 18 0.67 43.59 -6.02
CA GLN A 18 -0.20 42.44 -6.11
C GLN A 18 0.58 41.34 -5.42
N THR A 19 0.40 41.25 -4.11
CA THR A 19 0.64 40.00 -3.44
C THR A 19 -0.23 39.03 -4.23
N HIS A 20 0.40 38.23 -5.09
CA HIS A 20 -0.22 37.01 -5.54
C HIS A 20 -0.78 36.38 -4.28
N LYS A 21 -2.11 36.38 -4.16
CA LYS A 21 -2.78 35.52 -3.19
C LYS A 21 -2.36 34.13 -3.63
N THR A 22 -1.31 33.62 -3.03
CA THR A 22 -1.03 32.18 -3.04
C THR A 22 -2.28 31.58 -2.45
N TYR A 23 -3.15 31.06 -3.31
CA TYR A 23 -4.23 30.19 -2.85
C TYR A 23 -3.50 29.09 -2.09
N LYS A 24 -3.69 29.04 -0.77
CA LYS A 24 -3.27 27.89 0.02
C LYS A 24 -3.95 26.70 -0.66
N LYS A 25 -3.18 25.86 -1.33
CA LYS A 25 -3.68 24.59 -1.87
C LYS A 25 -4.36 23.90 -0.69
N THR A 26 -5.63 23.57 -0.83
CA THR A 26 -6.35 22.81 0.18
C THR A 26 -5.69 21.45 0.22
N VAL A 27 -5.12 21.09 1.36
CA VAL A 27 -4.47 19.78 1.58
C VAL A 27 -5.60 18.77 1.76
N HIS A 28 -5.64 17.74 0.93
CA HIS A 28 -6.72 16.76 0.91
C HIS A 28 -6.31 15.37 1.42
N LEU A 29 -5.03 15.02 1.27
CA LEU A 29 -4.53 13.70 1.66
C LEU A 29 -4.03 13.68 3.10
N VAL A 30 -3.17 14.61 3.46
CA VAL A 30 -2.51 14.64 4.75
C VAL A 30 -2.46 16.08 5.27
N THR A 31 -2.73 16.25 6.56
CA THR A 31 -2.51 17.54 7.24
C THR A 31 -1.04 17.60 7.67
N PRO A 32 -0.21 18.50 7.12
CA PRO A 32 1.18 18.59 7.51
C PRO A 32 1.32 19.00 8.98
N ASP A 33 2.25 18.37 9.68
CA ASP A 33 2.62 18.78 11.03
C ASP A 33 3.24 20.18 10.99
N PRO A 34 2.94 21.06 11.98
CA PRO A 34 3.54 22.40 12.07
C PRO A 34 5.08 22.43 12.11
N GLY A 35 5.70 21.34 12.57
CA GLY A 35 7.15 21.15 12.58
C GLY A 35 7.75 20.75 11.24
N TRP A 36 6.94 20.42 10.25
CA TRP A 36 7.47 20.04 8.93
C TRP A 36 7.90 21.28 8.15
N HIS A 37 9.04 21.17 7.51
CA HIS A 37 9.48 22.23 6.60
C HIS A 37 8.51 22.37 5.41
N PRO A 38 8.21 23.60 4.99
CA PRO A 38 7.36 23.81 3.82
C PRO A 38 8.06 23.22 2.59
N VAL A 39 7.32 22.49 1.78
CA VAL A 39 7.81 21.97 0.50
C VAL A 39 7.94 23.14 -0.48
N THR A 40 9.16 23.64 -0.64
CA THR A 40 9.45 24.74 -1.59
C THR A 40 9.76 24.21 -2.98
N LYS A 41 10.48 23.08 -3.06
CA LYS A 41 10.81 22.38 -4.31
C LYS A 41 10.80 20.87 -4.06
N THR A 42 9.91 20.14 -4.72
CA THR A 42 9.84 18.67 -4.64
C THR A 42 10.89 17.97 -5.47
N GLY A 43 11.46 18.67 -6.47
CA GLY A 43 12.35 18.08 -7.47
C GLY A 43 11.63 17.22 -8.52
N PHE A 44 10.31 17.04 -8.40
CA PHE A 44 9.45 16.38 -9.37
C PHE A 44 8.15 17.18 -9.57
N GLU A 45 7.46 16.93 -10.67
CA GLU A 45 6.18 17.57 -10.99
C GLU A 45 5.23 16.57 -11.64
N MET A 46 3.94 16.85 -11.54
CA MET A 46 2.92 16.07 -12.23
C MET A 46 2.48 16.78 -13.50
N ASN A 47 2.57 16.07 -14.62
CA ASN A 47 2.23 16.58 -15.95
C ASN A 47 1.00 15.88 -16.51
N LEU A 48 0.17 16.62 -17.25
CA LEU A 48 -0.92 16.06 -18.05
C LEU A 48 -0.35 15.54 -19.36
N VAL A 49 -0.39 14.21 -19.58
CA VAL A 49 0.20 13.59 -20.78
C VAL A 49 -0.84 13.23 -21.84
N GLY A 50 -2.13 13.18 -21.49
CA GLY A 50 -3.17 12.85 -22.47
C GLY A 50 -4.55 12.65 -21.86
N ARG A 51 -5.42 12.03 -22.66
CA ARG A 51 -6.78 11.64 -22.27
C ARG A 51 -7.09 10.23 -22.74
N GLU A 52 -7.77 9.46 -21.90
CA GLU A 52 -8.36 8.16 -22.21
C GLU A 52 -9.88 8.26 -21.99
N GLY A 53 -10.64 8.34 -23.09
CA GLY A 53 -12.07 8.63 -23.00
C GLY A 53 -12.36 9.97 -22.32
N GLU A 54 -13.12 9.95 -21.23
CA GLU A 54 -13.41 11.14 -20.42
C GLU A 54 -12.34 11.43 -19.34
N CYS A 55 -11.37 10.54 -19.15
CA CYS A 55 -10.37 10.65 -18.10
C CYS A 55 -9.12 11.35 -18.58
N HIS A 56 -8.51 12.15 -17.71
CA HIS A 56 -7.22 12.78 -17.93
C HIS A 56 -6.12 11.83 -17.43
N VAL A 57 -5.10 11.62 -18.23
CA VAL A 57 -3.93 10.80 -17.88
C VAL A 57 -2.79 11.70 -17.45
N PHE A 58 -2.30 11.47 -16.24
CA PHE A 58 -1.20 12.22 -15.64
C PHE A 58 0.03 11.32 -15.48
N GLN A 59 1.18 11.97 -15.38
CA GLN A 59 2.46 11.32 -15.12
C GLN A 59 3.32 12.21 -14.24
N ILE A 60 4.05 11.58 -13.32
CA ILE A 60 5.07 12.24 -12.51
C ILE A 60 6.38 12.24 -13.30
N GLU A 61 7.08 13.37 -13.30
CA GLU A 61 8.36 13.54 -13.96
C GLU A 61 9.39 14.03 -12.96
N HIS A 62 10.55 13.37 -12.92
CA HIS A 62 11.68 13.73 -12.06
C HIS A 62 12.59 14.72 -12.76
N LYS A 63 12.83 15.89 -12.15
CA LYS A 63 13.78 16.89 -12.66
C LYS A 63 15.22 16.40 -12.51
N SER A 64 16.13 16.96 -13.26
CA SER A 64 17.54 16.54 -13.28
C SER A 64 18.21 16.53 -11.88
N GLU A 65 17.84 17.48 -11.03
CA GLU A 65 18.33 17.55 -9.65
C GLU A 65 17.85 16.34 -8.83
N TYR A 66 16.56 15.98 -8.94
CA TYR A 66 16.00 14.82 -8.28
C TYR A 66 16.62 13.51 -8.80
N GLN A 67 16.86 13.40 -10.09
CA GLN A 67 17.51 12.23 -10.70
C GLN A 67 18.93 12.02 -10.14
N LYS A 68 19.69 13.10 -9.86
CA LYS A 68 21.01 12.99 -9.21
C LYS A 68 20.90 12.44 -7.79
N ILE A 69 19.88 12.87 -7.03
CA ILE A 69 19.63 12.37 -5.68
C ILE A 69 19.14 10.92 -5.73
N GLN A 70 18.33 10.57 -6.71
CA GLN A 70 17.88 9.21 -6.95
C GLN A 70 19.06 8.24 -7.21
N ASN A 71 20.07 8.67 -7.96
CA ASN A 71 21.28 7.85 -8.13
C ASN A 71 22.01 7.63 -6.79
N LYS A 72 22.15 8.68 -5.96
CA LYS A 72 22.74 8.55 -4.61
C LYS A 72 21.92 7.62 -3.72
N PHE A 73 20.60 7.66 -3.85
CA PHE A 73 19.71 6.75 -3.13
C PHE A 73 19.96 5.29 -3.53
N TRP A 74 20.06 4.98 -4.82
CA TRP A 74 20.37 3.63 -5.27
C TRP A 74 21.74 3.14 -4.78
N ASP A 75 22.74 4.01 -4.75
CA ASP A 75 24.05 3.70 -4.20
C ASP A 75 24.00 3.47 -2.67
N ALA A 76 23.16 4.25 -1.96
CA ALA A 76 22.92 4.08 -0.54
C ALA A 76 22.22 2.74 -0.22
N VAL A 77 21.22 2.35 -1.03
CA VAL A 77 20.54 1.04 -0.88
C VAL A 77 21.52 -0.11 -1.13
N ASP A 78 22.34 -0.03 -2.18
CA ASP A 78 23.32 -1.07 -2.51
C ASP A 78 24.43 -1.21 -1.44
N SER A 79 24.73 -0.12 -0.75
CA SER A 79 25.71 -0.15 0.35
C SER A 79 25.22 -0.89 1.60
N MET A 80 23.92 -1.19 1.68
CA MET A 80 23.26 -1.79 2.85
C MET A 80 23.48 -1.03 4.17
N ALA A 81 24.01 0.22 4.11
CA ALA A 81 24.31 1.05 5.26
C ALA A 81 23.18 2.07 5.50
N PRO A 82 22.45 1.99 6.62
CA PRO A 82 21.35 2.91 6.95
C PRO A 82 21.78 4.38 7.01
N GLU A 83 23.02 4.64 7.39
CA GLU A 83 23.61 5.98 7.48
C GLU A 83 23.64 6.69 6.13
N ASN A 84 23.84 5.93 5.05
CA ASN A 84 23.83 6.46 3.69
C ASN A 84 22.42 6.89 3.26
N LEU A 85 21.37 6.18 3.69
CA LEU A 85 19.97 6.61 3.48
C LEU A 85 19.67 7.90 4.25
N MET A 86 20.23 8.04 5.46
CA MET A 86 20.11 9.27 6.25
C MET A 86 20.77 10.45 5.56
N ALA A 87 21.97 10.25 4.96
CA ALA A 87 22.64 11.28 4.19
C ALA A 87 21.82 11.73 2.96
N VAL A 88 21.12 10.80 2.29
CA VAL A 88 20.19 11.15 1.20
C VAL A 88 19.04 12.01 1.73
N LEU A 89 18.46 11.66 2.88
CA LEU A 89 17.36 12.42 3.49
C LEU A 89 17.81 13.83 3.91
N GLN A 90 19.05 13.99 4.36
CA GLN A 90 19.66 15.31 4.67
C GLN A 90 19.77 16.18 3.43
N LEU A 91 20.12 15.58 2.27
CA LEU A 91 20.20 16.31 1.00
C LEU A 91 18.82 16.70 0.47
N HIS A 92 17.81 15.86 0.70
CA HIS A 92 16.45 16.09 0.21
C HIS A 92 15.42 15.45 1.15
N ALA A 93 14.86 16.24 2.06
CA ALA A 93 13.93 15.80 3.10
C ALA A 93 12.64 15.15 2.59
N TYR A 94 12.29 15.36 1.33
CA TYR A 94 11.11 14.83 0.66
C TYR A 94 11.45 13.90 -0.50
N HIS A 95 12.61 13.21 -0.43
CA HIS A 95 12.94 12.18 -1.41
C HIS A 95 12.08 10.94 -1.19
N ILE A 96 11.20 10.64 -2.15
CA ILE A 96 10.11 9.67 -1.98
C ILE A 96 10.61 8.27 -1.66
N ASP A 97 11.54 7.73 -2.47
CA ASP A 97 12.01 6.36 -2.29
C ASP A 97 12.76 6.19 -0.96
N THR A 98 13.48 7.22 -0.49
CA THR A 98 14.11 7.21 0.83
C THR A 98 13.06 7.18 1.94
N LEU A 99 12.00 8.00 1.84
CA LEU A 99 10.92 8.00 2.82
C LEU A 99 10.19 6.65 2.87
N LEU A 100 9.93 6.05 1.71
CA LEU A 100 9.31 4.71 1.61
C LEU A 100 10.21 3.63 2.22
N GLN A 101 11.51 3.66 1.93
CA GLN A 101 12.49 2.69 2.46
C GLN A 101 12.62 2.82 3.97
N LEU A 102 12.82 4.03 4.48
CA LEU A 102 12.94 4.28 5.92
C LEU A 102 11.64 3.98 6.68
N SER A 103 10.48 4.25 6.10
CA SER A 103 9.19 3.85 6.68
C SER A 103 9.14 2.35 6.91
N GLU A 104 9.64 1.54 5.98
CA GLU A 104 9.67 0.09 6.14
C GLU A 104 10.64 -0.34 7.24
N VAL A 105 11.82 0.29 7.32
CA VAL A 105 12.78 0.03 8.39
C VAL A 105 12.19 0.37 9.76
N CYS A 106 11.50 1.53 9.90
CA CYS A 106 10.83 1.90 11.14
C CYS A 106 9.74 0.90 11.53
N ARG A 107 8.94 0.44 10.54
CA ARG A 107 7.91 -0.56 10.76
C ARG A 107 8.49 -1.89 11.26
N MET A 108 9.59 -2.36 10.67
CA MET A 108 10.30 -3.58 11.10
C MET A 108 10.91 -3.43 12.50
N SER A 109 11.27 -2.21 12.87
CA SER A 109 11.83 -1.89 14.18
C SER A 109 10.76 -1.57 15.24
N GLU A 110 9.50 -1.91 14.95
CA GLU A 110 8.35 -1.74 15.86
C GLU A 110 8.05 -0.26 16.22
N ASP A 111 8.39 0.70 15.35
CA ASP A 111 7.94 2.10 15.45
C ASP A 111 6.92 2.45 14.34
N PRO A 112 5.65 2.05 14.49
CA PRO A 112 4.61 2.32 13.50
C PRO A 112 4.27 3.80 13.40
N GLN A 113 4.54 4.61 14.44
CA GLN A 113 4.25 6.03 14.43
C GLN A 113 5.20 6.77 13.49
N MET A 114 6.52 6.54 13.62
CA MET A 114 7.51 7.11 12.72
C MET A 114 7.33 6.58 11.29
N ALA A 115 7.04 5.29 11.14
CA ALA A 115 6.73 4.71 9.84
C ALA A 115 5.57 5.43 9.15
N ALA A 116 4.49 5.72 9.87
CA ALA A 116 3.33 6.46 9.34
C ALA A 116 3.68 7.91 8.99
N GLU A 117 4.46 8.60 9.84
CA GLU A 117 4.89 9.97 9.59
C GLU A 117 5.71 10.12 8.30
N LEU A 118 6.63 9.19 8.05
CA LEU A 118 7.44 9.19 6.82
C LEU A 118 6.56 9.02 5.56
N ILE A 119 5.53 8.18 5.63
CA ILE A 119 4.54 8.03 4.53
C ILE A 119 3.70 9.30 4.36
N GLU A 120 3.28 9.93 5.44
CA GLU A 120 2.54 11.18 5.40
C GLU A 120 3.38 12.31 4.79
N ARG A 121 4.68 12.38 5.09
CA ARG A 121 5.63 13.31 4.44
C ARG A 121 5.73 13.06 2.93
N ALA A 122 5.79 11.80 2.50
CA ALA A 122 5.81 11.45 1.09
C ALA A 122 4.52 11.90 0.36
N LEU A 123 3.36 11.66 0.95
CA LEU A 123 2.07 12.11 0.42
C LEU A 123 1.96 13.64 0.36
N TYR A 124 2.45 14.34 1.36
CA TYR A 124 2.50 15.81 1.39
C TYR A 124 3.36 16.37 0.25
N ALA A 125 4.52 15.74 -0.04
CA ALA A 125 5.36 16.10 -1.16
C ALA A 125 4.66 15.89 -2.51
N PHE A 126 3.97 14.75 -2.70
CA PHE A 126 3.18 14.49 -3.90
C PHE A 126 2.07 15.52 -4.08
N GLU A 127 1.29 15.77 -3.05
CA GLU A 127 0.18 16.72 -3.08
C GLU A 127 0.65 18.15 -3.44
N SER A 128 1.83 18.54 -2.95
CA SER A 128 2.46 19.82 -3.30
C SER A 128 2.84 19.94 -4.78
N SER A 129 3.02 18.81 -5.47
CA SER A 129 3.44 18.71 -6.87
C SER A 129 2.31 18.43 -7.85
N PHE A 130 1.08 18.26 -7.38
CA PHE A 130 -0.05 17.93 -8.25
C PHE A 130 -0.33 19.00 -9.29
N HIS A 131 -0.63 18.55 -10.48
CA HIS A 131 -1.09 19.41 -11.57
C HIS A 131 -2.44 20.07 -11.20
N PRO A 132 -2.70 21.33 -11.54
CA PRO A 132 -3.94 22.03 -11.18
C PRO A 132 -5.24 21.31 -11.62
N LEU A 133 -5.20 20.56 -12.69
CA LEU A 133 -6.34 19.77 -13.19
C LEU A 133 -6.46 18.39 -12.54
N PHE A 134 -5.47 17.97 -11.74
CA PHE A 134 -5.54 16.69 -11.04
C PHE A 134 -6.49 16.82 -9.84
N ASN A 135 -7.65 16.23 -9.99
CA ASN A 135 -8.67 16.22 -8.94
C ASN A 135 -9.04 14.79 -8.57
N MET A 136 -8.62 14.38 -7.38
CA MET A 136 -8.78 13.02 -6.86
C MET A 136 -10.26 12.65 -6.60
N THR A 137 -11.13 13.65 -6.41
CA THR A 137 -12.54 13.40 -6.04
C THR A 137 -13.43 13.12 -7.23
N THR A 138 -12.98 13.41 -8.44
CA THR A 138 -13.81 13.26 -9.65
C THR A 138 -13.83 11.86 -10.23
N GLY A 139 -12.86 11.02 -9.86
CA GLY A 139 -12.66 9.69 -10.49
C GLY A 139 -12.26 9.75 -11.98
N LYS A 140 -11.91 10.94 -12.50
CA LYS A 140 -11.53 11.17 -13.90
C LYS A 140 -10.04 11.42 -14.11
N CYS A 141 -9.22 11.09 -13.12
CA CYS A 141 -7.77 11.26 -13.18
C CYS A 141 -7.09 9.90 -13.12
N LEU A 142 -6.35 9.56 -14.16
CA LEU A 142 -5.61 8.32 -14.28
C LEU A 142 -4.12 8.54 -14.11
N LEU A 143 -3.48 7.59 -13.42
CA LEU A 143 -2.04 7.50 -13.24
C LEU A 143 -1.64 6.05 -13.52
N LYS A 144 -0.77 5.80 -14.51
CA LYS A 144 -0.42 4.42 -14.87
C LYS A 144 0.72 3.90 -14.01
N TYR A 145 0.50 2.79 -13.31
CA TYR A 145 1.51 2.16 -12.43
C TYR A 145 2.74 1.63 -13.20
N LYS A 146 2.59 1.27 -14.48
CA LYS A 146 3.70 0.83 -15.32
C LYS A 146 4.78 1.91 -15.50
N VAL A 147 4.43 3.19 -15.35
CA VAL A 147 5.39 4.29 -15.31
C VAL A 147 6.05 4.30 -13.94
N TRP A 148 7.35 4.12 -13.92
CA TRP A 148 8.12 3.92 -12.68
C TRP A 148 7.99 5.11 -11.72
N GLU A 149 8.06 6.33 -12.23
CA GLU A 149 7.98 7.56 -11.44
C GLU A 149 6.63 7.73 -10.71
N ASN A 150 5.57 7.11 -11.24
CA ASN A 150 4.24 7.15 -10.61
C ASN A 150 4.13 6.23 -9.39
N ARG A 151 4.95 5.17 -9.29
CA ARG A 151 4.77 4.08 -8.32
C ARG A 151 4.86 4.53 -6.89
N GLY A 152 5.77 5.46 -6.59
CA GLY A 152 5.92 5.99 -5.24
C GLY A 152 4.61 6.54 -4.66
N PHE A 153 3.76 7.15 -5.49
CA PHE A 153 2.44 7.64 -5.06
C PHE A 153 1.48 6.50 -4.71
N PHE A 154 1.41 5.45 -5.52
CA PHE A 154 0.59 4.26 -5.22
C PHE A 154 1.04 3.58 -3.93
N LEU A 155 2.35 3.40 -3.75
CA LEU A 155 2.92 2.75 -2.58
C LEU A 155 2.68 3.57 -1.31
N ALA A 156 2.83 4.89 -1.39
CA ALA A 156 2.54 5.79 -0.28
C ALA A 156 1.05 5.75 0.10
N LEU A 157 0.14 5.81 -0.88
CA LEU A 157 -1.31 5.68 -0.64
C LEU A 157 -1.66 4.33 -0.01
N PHE A 158 -1.10 3.23 -0.52
CA PHE A 158 -1.36 1.89 0.01
C PHE A 158 -0.93 1.75 1.47
N ARG A 159 0.26 2.23 1.82
CA ARG A 159 0.73 2.21 3.22
C ARG A 159 -0.09 3.14 4.10
N HIS A 160 -0.44 4.32 3.59
CA HIS A 160 -1.24 5.29 4.34
C HIS A 160 -2.64 4.76 4.66
N LEU A 161 -3.32 4.13 3.69
CA LEU A 161 -4.64 3.54 3.93
C LEU A 161 -4.62 2.47 5.03
N ILE A 162 -3.54 1.66 5.09
CA ILE A 162 -3.36 0.67 6.17
C ILE A 162 -3.14 1.38 7.51
N ASN A 163 -2.27 2.39 7.56
CA ASN A 163 -1.99 3.15 8.78
C ASN A 163 -3.25 3.83 9.33
N VAL A 164 -4.08 4.40 8.44
CA VAL A 164 -5.36 5.01 8.80
C VAL A 164 -6.36 3.96 9.29
N GLY A 165 -6.41 2.80 8.63
CA GLY A 165 -7.24 1.66 9.03
C GLY A 165 -6.87 1.10 10.40
N ASN A 166 -5.57 0.96 10.68
CA ASN A 166 -5.06 0.50 11.97
C ASN A 166 -5.42 1.46 13.12
N ARG A 167 -5.61 2.74 12.81
CA ARG A 167 -6.14 3.75 13.76
C ARG A 167 -7.67 3.68 13.94
N GLY A 168 -8.36 2.75 13.27
CA GLY A 168 -9.82 2.59 13.32
C GLY A 168 -10.62 3.52 12.38
N CYS A 169 -9.96 4.33 11.57
CA CYS A 169 -10.63 5.26 10.65
C CYS A 169 -11.03 4.56 9.33
N TYR A 170 -11.85 3.51 9.42
CA TYR A 170 -12.18 2.62 8.30
C TYR A 170 -12.86 3.33 7.12
N LYS A 171 -13.73 4.32 7.40
CA LYS A 171 -14.39 5.08 6.33
C LYS A 171 -13.40 5.88 5.51
N THR A 172 -12.43 6.52 6.16
CA THR A 172 -11.35 7.24 5.48
C THR A 172 -10.47 6.27 4.68
N SER A 173 -10.13 5.10 5.25
CA SER A 173 -9.38 4.07 4.54
C SER A 173 -10.13 3.56 3.31
N LEU A 174 -11.47 3.43 3.39
CA LEU A 174 -12.29 3.08 2.24
C LEU A 174 -12.15 4.13 1.12
N GLU A 175 -12.17 5.42 1.44
CA GLU A 175 -11.99 6.48 0.44
C GLU A 175 -10.59 6.45 -0.19
N TYR A 176 -9.53 6.19 0.58
CA TYR A 176 -8.19 5.96 0.02
C TYR A 176 -8.13 4.69 -0.85
N CYS A 177 -8.84 3.65 -0.49
CA CYS A 177 -8.94 2.43 -1.30
C CYS A 177 -9.64 2.69 -2.64
N LYS A 178 -10.72 3.47 -2.63
CA LYS A 178 -11.42 3.92 -3.85
C LYS A 178 -10.53 4.79 -4.72
N LEU A 179 -9.77 5.70 -4.12
CA LEU A 179 -8.79 6.53 -4.82
C LEU A 179 -7.72 5.67 -5.48
N LEU A 180 -7.11 4.74 -4.73
CA LEU A 180 -6.07 3.85 -5.22
C LEU A 180 -6.54 3.02 -6.42
N LEU A 181 -7.76 2.46 -6.34
CA LEU A 181 -8.40 1.74 -7.43
C LEU A 181 -8.69 2.65 -8.62
N GLY A 182 -9.14 3.89 -8.36
CA GLY A 182 -9.52 4.85 -9.40
C GLY A 182 -8.34 5.40 -10.21
N LEU A 183 -7.11 5.37 -9.67
CA LEU A 183 -5.92 5.84 -10.37
C LEU A 183 -5.52 4.95 -11.55
N ASP A 184 -5.63 3.63 -11.42
CA ASP A 184 -5.36 2.65 -12.49
C ASP A 184 -6.34 1.47 -12.38
N PRO A 185 -7.62 1.70 -12.71
CA PRO A 185 -8.69 0.73 -12.40
C PRO A 185 -8.58 -0.54 -13.22
N GLU A 186 -7.99 -0.51 -14.38
CA GLU A 186 -7.86 -1.70 -15.24
C GLU A 186 -6.79 -2.66 -14.73
N ALA A 187 -5.64 -2.13 -14.33
CA ALA A 187 -4.52 -2.93 -13.87
C ALA A 187 -4.68 -3.34 -12.39
N ASP A 188 -5.33 -2.52 -11.56
CA ASP A 188 -5.39 -2.64 -10.10
C ASP A 188 -4.05 -3.14 -9.53
N PRO A 189 -2.98 -2.35 -9.69
CA PRO A 189 -1.60 -2.84 -9.52
C PRO A 189 -1.26 -3.27 -8.10
N LEU A 190 -1.98 -2.77 -7.11
CA LEU A 190 -1.85 -3.10 -5.70
C LEU A 190 -3.05 -3.87 -5.16
N CYS A 191 -3.89 -4.41 -6.05
CA CYS A 191 -5.09 -5.18 -5.70
C CYS A 191 -5.95 -4.50 -4.63
N ALA A 192 -6.34 -3.24 -4.87
CA ALA A 192 -7.25 -2.51 -3.99
C ALA A 192 -8.58 -3.25 -3.78
N LEU A 193 -8.98 -4.07 -4.76
CA LEU A 193 -10.14 -4.97 -4.65
C LEU A 193 -10.02 -5.99 -3.51
N LEU A 194 -8.82 -6.31 -3.04
CA LEU A 194 -8.63 -7.19 -1.87
C LEU A 194 -8.74 -6.48 -0.51
N PHE A 195 -8.92 -5.15 -0.51
CA PHE A 195 -9.17 -4.34 0.69
C PHE A 195 -10.59 -3.78 0.77
N ILE A 196 -11.17 -3.48 -0.38
CA ILE A 196 -12.38 -2.65 -0.50
C ILE A 196 -13.57 -3.27 0.24
N ASP A 197 -13.66 -4.60 0.22
CA ASP A 197 -14.70 -5.34 0.94
C ASP A 197 -14.54 -5.20 2.46
N PHE A 198 -13.33 -5.37 2.98
CA PHE A 198 -13.02 -5.23 4.40
C PHE A 198 -13.37 -3.83 4.92
N TYR A 199 -12.86 -2.78 4.26
CA TYR A 199 -13.15 -1.41 4.70
C TYR A 199 -14.62 -1.04 4.53
N SER A 200 -15.32 -1.59 3.52
CA SER A 200 -16.76 -1.40 3.36
C SER A 200 -17.54 -2.03 4.52
N LEU A 201 -17.20 -3.25 4.92
CA LEU A 201 -17.83 -3.92 6.07
C LEU A 201 -17.55 -3.18 7.38
N ARG A 202 -16.30 -2.78 7.62
CA ARG A 202 -15.90 -2.09 8.85
C ARG A 202 -16.42 -0.67 8.99
N SER A 203 -16.84 -0.04 7.90
CA SER A 203 -17.43 1.32 7.88
C SER A 203 -18.94 1.31 7.67
N ASP A 204 -19.59 0.13 7.70
CA ASP A 204 -21.03 -0.07 7.47
C ASP A 204 -21.52 0.42 6.09
N GLU A 205 -20.59 0.54 5.13
CA GLU A 205 -20.90 0.95 3.75
C GLU A 205 -21.33 -0.27 2.89
N TYR A 206 -22.24 -1.08 3.44
CA TYR A 206 -22.75 -2.32 2.82
C TYR A 206 -23.37 -2.08 1.45
N THR A 207 -24.14 -1.00 1.30
CA THR A 207 -24.80 -0.64 0.04
C THR A 207 -23.77 -0.38 -1.05
N TYR A 208 -22.68 0.30 -0.73
CA TYR A 208 -21.59 0.54 -1.68
C TYR A 208 -20.97 -0.79 -2.15
N LEU A 209 -20.67 -1.72 -1.22
CA LEU A 209 -20.08 -3.01 -1.57
C LEU A 209 -21.00 -3.84 -2.49
N ILE A 210 -22.30 -3.88 -2.19
CA ILE A 210 -23.29 -4.58 -3.01
C ILE A 210 -23.41 -3.94 -4.40
N GLN A 211 -23.41 -2.62 -4.50
CA GLN A 211 -23.45 -1.91 -5.78
C GLN A 211 -22.19 -2.15 -6.60
N LEU A 212 -21.01 -2.05 -6.00
CA LEU A 212 -19.73 -2.32 -6.66
C LEU A 212 -19.72 -3.75 -7.23
N TYR A 213 -20.10 -4.72 -6.40
CA TYR A 213 -20.21 -6.12 -6.86
C TYR A 213 -21.19 -6.26 -8.02
N THR A 214 -22.37 -5.67 -7.93
CA THR A 214 -23.40 -5.77 -8.98
C THR A 214 -22.92 -5.23 -10.31
N LEU A 215 -22.17 -4.11 -10.28
CA LEU A 215 -21.62 -3.47 -11.48
C LEU A 215 -20.44 -4.25 -12.08
N TRP A 216 -19.60 -4.87 -11.25
CA TRP A 216 -18.32 -5.41 -11.69
C TRP A 216 -18.20 -6.93 -11.60
N LYS A 217 -19.22 -7.64 -11.08
CA LYS A 217 -19.20 -9.10 -10.88
C LYS A 217 -18.81 -9.90 -12.13
N ASP A 218 -19.25 -9.47 -13.31
CA ASP A 218 -19.00 -10.16 -14.56
C ASP A 218 -17.78 -9.59 -15.30
N SER A 219 -17.63 -8.27 -15.36
CA SER A 219 -16.51 -7.60 -16.05
C SER A 219 -15.15 -7.83 -15.35
N ARG A 220 -15.16 -7.96 -14.03
CA ARG A 220 -13.96 -8.18 -13.20
C ARG A 220 -13.91 -9.56 -12.55
N ASN A 221 -14.85 -10.45 -12.89
CA ASN A 221 -14.95 -11.79 -12.31
C ASN A 221 -14.94 -11.80 -10.77
N LEU A 222 -15.60 -10.84 -10.11
CA LEU A 222 -15.57 -10.73 -8.65
C LEU A 222 -16.14 -11.95 -7.93
N ARG A 223 -16.95 -12.76 -8.60
CA ARG A 223 -17.52 -14.01 -8.03
C ARG A 223 -16.46 -15.03 -7.64
N ILE A 224 -15.32 -15.01 -8.33
CA ILE A 224 -14.24 -15.98 -8.08
C ILE A 224 -13.27 -15.51 -7.02
N LEU A 225 -13.36 -14.28 -6.55
CA LEU A 225 -12.53 -13.75 -5.48
C LEU A 225 -13.13 -14.14 -4.11
N PRO A 226 -12.42 -14.89 -3.26
CA PRO A 226 -12.95 -15.36 -1.97
C PRO A 226 -13.47 -14.22 -1.10
N ASN A 227 -12.80 -13.08 -1.07
CA ASN A 227 -13.21 -11.93 -0.28
C ASN A 227 -14.59 -11.40 -0.71
N PHE A 228 -14.87 -11.20 -2.00
CA PHE A 228 -16.20 -10.79 -2.46
C PHE A 228 -17.24 -11.90 -2.26
N ALA A 229 -16.86 -13.15 -2.50
CA ALA A 229 -17.73 -14.30 -2.37
C ALA A 229 -18.33 -14.44 -0.94
N PHE A 230 -17.59 -14.01 0.08
CA PHE A 230 -18.06 -14.06 1.48
C PHE A 230 -18.50 -12.69 2.01
N SER A 231 -17.85 -11.60 1.63
CA SER A 231 -18.17 -10.26 2.15
C SER A 231 -19.47 -9.70 1.57
N VAL A 232 -19.79 -10.00 0.31
CA VAL A 232 -21.04 -9.50 -0.31
C VAL A 232 -22.29 -10.12 0.33
N PRO A 233 -22.41 -11.46 0.48
CA PRO A 233 -23.53 -12.02 1.20
C PRO A 233 -23.61 -11.56 2.67
N LEU A 234 -22.49 -11.32 3.34
CA LEU A 234 -22.47 -10.74 4.67
C LEU A 234 -23.05 -9.30 4.69
N ALA A 235 -22.68 -8.48 3.72
CA ALA A 235 -23.25 -7.13 3.55
C ALA A 235 -24.77 -7.18 3.23
N MET A 236 -25.19 -8.16 2.41
CA MET A 236 -26.63 -8.40 2.14
C MET A 236 -27.37 -8.85 3.39
N PHE A 237 -26.75 -9.69 4.22
CA PHE A 237 -27.28 -10.11 5.51
C PHE A 237 -27.55 -8.92 6.42
N HIS A 238 -26.58 -8.03 6.61
CA HIS A 238 -26.73 -6.84 7.46
C HIS A 238 -27.77 -5.83 6.95
N THR A 239 -28.02 -5.79 5.64
CA THR A 239 -29.00 -4.87 5.03
C THR A 239 -30.37 -5.50 4.79
N SER A 240 -30.58 -6.77 5.11
CA SER A 240 -31.83 -7.49 4.90
C SER A 240 -32.57 -7.72 6.22
N GLN A 241 -33.89 -7.74 6.15
CA GLN A 241 -34.73 -8.26 7.22
C GLN A 241 -34.98 -9.77 6.99
N PRO A 242 -35.27 -10.54 8.06
CA PRO A 242 -35.69 -11.93 7.92
C PRO A 242 -36.84 -12.07 6.89
N ASP A 243 -36.88 -13.20 6.20
CA ASP A 243 -37.91 -13.57 5.20
C ASP A 243 -38.07 -12.62 4.00
N THR A 244 -37.07 -11.81 3.71
CA THR A 244 -37.05 -10.98 2.50
C THR A 244 -36.30 -11.66 1.34
N PRO A 245 -36.65 -11.33 0.07
CA PRO A 245 -35.91 -11.86 -1.09
C PRO A 245 -34.41 -11.56 -1.04
N ARG A 246 -34.01 -10.44 -0.43
CA ARG A 246 -32.60 -10.09 -0.23
C ARG A 246 -31.90 -11.06 0.72
N ARG A 247 -32.60 -11.51 1.79
CA ARG A 247 -32.07 -12.49 2.73
C ARG A 247 -31.88 -13.85 2.06
N THR A 248 -32.88 -14.30 1.30
CA THR A 248 -32.77 -15.54 0.51
C THR A 248 -31.60 -15.47 -0.49
N GLY A 249 -31.44 -14.33 -1.17
CA GLY A 249 -30.30 -14.14 -2.06
C GLY A 249 -28.94 -14.15 -1.35
N ALA A 250 -28.86 -13.62 -0.12
CA ALA A 250 -27.66 -13.69 0.70
C ALA A 250 -27.34 -15.15 1.10
N ASP A 251 -28.37 -15.93 1.49
CA ASP A 251 -28.24 -17.34 1.85
C ASP A 251 -27.72 -18.16 0.65
N GLU A 252 -28.36 -18.02 -0.52
CA GLU A 252 -27.96 -18.72 -1.75
C GLU A 252 -26.52 -18.40 -2.15
N MET A 253 -26.15 -17.13 -2.10
CA MET A 253 -24.80 -16.69 -2.43
C MET A 253 -23.76 -17.21 -1.45
N LEU A 254 -24.06 -17.22 -0.14
CA LEU A 254 -23.16 -17.77 0.88
C LEU A 254 -22.99 -19.28 0.71
N GLN A 255 -24.09 -20.03 0.44
CA GLN A 255 -24.04 -21.47 0.19
C GLN A 255 -23.20 -21.80 -1.05
N GLU A 256 -23.36 -21.05 -2.16
CA GLU A 256 -22.53 -21.21 -3.36
C GLU A 256 -21.05 -20.97 -3.03
N SER A 257 -20.75 -19.93 -2.25
CA SER A 257 -19.39 -19.57 -1.84
C SER A 257 -18.75 -20.63 -0.95
N LEU A 258 -19.49 -21.16 0.02
CA LEU A 258 -19.04 -22.25 0.90
C LEU A 258 -18.73 -23.52 0.10
N MET A 259 -19.55 -23.89 -0.86
CA MET A 259 -19.29 -25.04 -1.72
C MET A 259 -18.14 -24.82 -2.70
N MET A 260 -17.94 -23.57 -3.16
CA MET A 260 -16.82 -23.22 -4.06
C MET A 260 -15.49 -23.17 -3.34
N PHE A 261 -15.46 -22.67 -2.09
CA PHE A 261 -14.27 -22.48 -1.27
C PHE A 261 -14.37 -23.19 0.10
N PRO A 262 -14.59 -24.52 0.12
CA PRO A 262 -14.87 -25.25 1.37
C PRO A 262 -13.76 -25.17 2.42
N GLY A 263 -12.51 -24.98 1.98
CA GLY A 263 -11.37 -24.83 2.91
C GLY A 263 -11.22 -23.45 3.54
N LEU A 264 -12.16 -22.50 3.27
CA LEU A 264 -12.18 -21.20 3.96
C LEU A 264 -12.89 -21.30 5.32
N LEU A 265 -13.87 -22.21 5.46
CA LEU A 265 -14.74 -22.26 6.63
C LEU A 265 -13.94 -22.51 7.92
N GLN A 266 -13.08 -23.51 7.93
CA GLN A 266 -12.33 -23.89 9.16
C GLN A 266 -11.47 -22.73 9.68
N PRO A 267 -10.60 -22.08 8.88
CA PRO A 267 -9.85 -20.91 9.32
C PRO A 267 -10.74 -19.75 9.82
N LEU A 268 -11.91 -19.56 9.19
CA LEU A 268 -12.84 -18.51 9.60
C LEU A 268 -13.45 -18.80 10.97
N LEU A 269 -13.87 -20.04 11.23
CA LEU A 269 -14.42 -20.44 12.52
C LEU A 269 -13.37 -20.40 13.64
N GLU A 270 -12.13 -20.80 13.35
CA GLU A 270 -11.00 -20.65 14.27
C GLU A 270 -10.78 -19.19 14.66
N GLU A 271 -10.79 -18.26 13.67
CA GLU A 271 -10.66 -16.82 13.93
C GLU A 271 -11.85 -16.28 14.75
N CYS A 272 -13.04 -16.85 14.57
CA CYS A 272 -14.21 -16.51 15.37
C CYS A 272 -14.21 -17.16 16.76
N GLY A 273 -13.29 -18.08 17.06
CA GLY A 273 -13.23 -18.80 18.32
C GLY A 273 -14.28 -19.92 18.45
N VAL A 274 -14.82 -20.40 17.31
CA VAL A 274 -15.83 -21.47 17.26
C VAL A 274 -15.15 -22.80 16.96
N ASN A 275 -15.30 -23.77 17.85
CA ASN A 275 -14.78 -25.11 17.67
C ASN A 275 -15.86 -26.05 17.10
N THR A 276 -15.61 -26.61 15.90
CA THR A 276 -16.54 -27.50 15.19
C THR A 276 -16.04 -28.94 15.07
N GLU A 277 -14.97 -29.31 15.75
CA GLU A 277 -14.35 -30.65 15.65
C GLU A 277 -15.31 -31.80 15.97
N ALA A 278 -16.35 -31.55 16.73
CA ALA A 278 -17.33 -32.57 17.15
C ALA A 278 -18.37 -32.93 16.06
N ASP A 279 -18.57 -32.07 15.03
CA ASP A 279 -19.58 -32.32 14.00
C ASP A 279 -19.00 -33.08 12.79
N LYS A 280 -19.36 -34.37 12.71
CA LYS A 280 -18.87 -35.27 11.66
C LYS A 280 -19.32 -34.85 10.25
N SER A 281 -20.51 -34.23 10.11
CA SER A 281 -21.02 -33.79 8.80
C SER A 281 -20.24 -32.57 8.31
N ILE A 282 -19.97 -31.61 9.19
CA ILE A 282 -19.13 -30.46 8.87
C ILE A 282 -17.73 -30.91 8.49
N ASN A 283 -17.11 -31.79 9.28
CA ASN A 283 -15.77 -32.28 9.03
C ASN A 283 -15.64 -33.03 7.68
N LYS A 284 -16.67 -33.77 7.26
CA LYS A 284 -16.70 -34.46 5.95
C LYS A 284 -16.61 -33.48 4.77
N HIS A 285 -17.28 -32.35 4.84
CA HIS A 285 -17.42 -31.40 3.74
C HIS A 285 -16.46 -30.20 3.83
N PHE A 286 -16.07 -29.77 5.06
CA PHE A 286 -15.34 -28.54 5.34
C PHE A 286 -14.12 -28.71 6.25
N GLY A 287 -13.75 -29.94 6.63
CA GLY A 287 -12.64 -30.20 7.55
C GLY A 287 -11.28 -29.80 6.97
N GLU A 288 -10.22 -29.89 7.80
CA GLU A 288 -8.82 -29.52 7.46
C GLU A 288 -8.31 -30.12 6.14
N HIS A 289 -8.74 -31.35 5.80
CA HIS A 289 -8.35 -31.99 4.56
C HIS A 289 -8.76 -31.17 3.31
N LYS A 290 -9.81 -30.33 3.40
CA LYS A 290 -10.20 -29.42 2.32
C LYS A 290 -9.28 -28.22 2.23
N GLN A 291 -8.82 -27.69 3.36
CA GLN A 291 -7.84 -26.62 3.42
C GLN A 291 -6.47 -27.08 2.83
N GLN A 292 -6.02 -28.27 3.22
CA GLN A 292 -4.75 -28.84 2.72
C GLN A 292 -4.76 -29.11 1.21
N ARG A 293 -5.91 -29.43 0.62
CA ARG A 293 -6.08 -29.68 -0.82
C ARG A 293 -6.24 -28.41 -1.65
N GLN A 294 -6.38 -27.25 -1.04
CA GLN A 294 -6.47 -26.00 -1.77
C GLN A 294 -5.18 -25.68 -2.53
N PRO A 295 -5.26 -25.12 -3.74
CA PRO A 295 -4.11 -24.51 -4.41
C PRO A 295 -3.45 -23.46 -3.52
N ALA A 296 -2.13 -23.33 -3.59
CA ALA A 296 -1.37 -22.38 -2.74
C ALA A 296 -1.86 -20.94 -2.92
N SER A 297 -2.11 -20.49 -4.15
CA SER A 297 -2.63 -19.14 -4.42
C SER A 297 -4.02 -18.88 -3.82
N LEU A 298 -4.89 -19.90 -3.76
CA LEU A 298 -6.19 -19.78 -3.07
C LEU A 298 -5.99 -19.71 -1.56
N ARG A 299 -5.11 -20.54 -1.01
CA ARG A 299 -4.82 -20.57 0.43
C ARG A 299 -4.28 -19.23 0.92
N GLN A 300 -3.43 -18.58 0.13
CA GLN A 300 -2.95 -17.21 0.39
C GLN A 300 -4.09 -16.20 0.53
N LEU A 301 -5.03 -16.20 -0.43
CA LEU A 301 -6.18 -15.30 -0.41
C LEU A 301 -7.15 -15.62 0.73
N VAL A 302 -7.32 -16.91 1.08
CA VAL A 302 -8.10 -17.34 2.24
C VAL A 302 -7.49 -16.82 3.53
N HIS A 303 -6.18 -16.99 3.74
CA HIS A 303 -5.49 -16.47 4.92
C HIS A 303 -5.54 -14.94 4.99
N LEU A 304 -5.41 -14.26 3.83
CA LEU A 304 -5.54 -12.81 3.75
C LEU A 304 -6.94 -12.35 4.17
N TYR A 305 -7.97 -12.98 3.61
CA TYR A 305 -9.36 -12.66 3.90
C TYR A 305 -9.70 -12.89 5.38
N VAL A 306 -9.42 -14.08 5.88
CA VAL A 306 -9.72 -14.45 7.28
C VAL A 306 -9.00 -13.54 8.26
N GLY A 307 -7.71 -13.27 8.03
CA GLY A 307 -6.94 -12.41 8.92
C GLY A 307 -7.41 -10.95 8.95
N ARG A 308 -8.05 -10.45 7.88
CA ARG A 308 -8.63 -9.11 7.84
C ARG A 308 -10.06 -9.06 8.30
N THR A 309 -10.89 -9.92 7.73
CA THR A 309 -12.35 -9.81 7.76
C THR A 309 -12.98 -10.72 8.80
N GLY A 310 -12.22 -11.66 9.38
CA GLY A 310 -12.73 -12.59 10.39
C GLY A 310 -13.43 -11.89 11.55
N SER A 311 -12.92 -10.73 11.99
CA SER A 311 -13.57 -9.96 13.05
C SER A 311 -14.99 -9.47 12.71
N CYS A 312 -15.34 -9.32 11.42
CA CYS A 312 -16.68 -8.93 10.97
C CYS A 312 -17.71 -10.07 11.11
N TRP A 313 -17.25 -11.31 11.29
CA TRP A 313 -18.10 -12.49 11.47
C TRP A 313 -18.36 -12.83 12.94
N LYS A 314 -17.68 -12.18 13.89
CA LYS A 314 -17.74 -12.54 15.34
C LYS A 314 -19.07 -12.21 16.02
N ALA A 315 -19.95 -11.45 15.37
CA ALA A 315 -21.28 -11.16 15.91
C ALA A 315 -22.12 -12.45 16.02
N PRO A 316 -22.80 -12.70 17.16
CA PRO A 316 -23.56 -13.94 17.37
C PRO A 316 -24.56 -14.24 16.24
N GLU A 317 -25.27 -13.24 15.77
CA GLU A 317 -26.23 -13.36 14.68
C GLU A 317 -25.57 -13.76 13.35
N CYS A 318 -24.34 -13.34 13.12
CA CYS A 318 -23.57 -13.72 11.92
C CYS A 318 -23.12 -15.20 12.03
N ILE A 319 -22.71 -15.63 13.21
CA ILE A 319 -22.29 -17.02 13.45
C ILE A 319 -23.50 -17.96 13.32
N GLU A 320 -24.64 -17.64 13.93
CA GLU A 320 -25.87 -18.41 13.80
C GLU A 320 -26.31 -18.52 12.33
N TRP A 321 -26.23 -17.41 11.60
CA TRP A 321 -26.55 -17.38 10.17
C TRP A 321 -25.57 -18.23 9.34
N LEU A 322 -24.27 -18.15 9.64
CA LEU A 322 -23.24 -18.97 9.00
C LEU A 322 -23.49 -20.46 9.26
N GLU A 323 -23.72 -20.86 10.52
CA GLU A 323 -24.02 -22.24 10.90
C GLU A 323 -25.24 -22.80 10.20
N ALA A 324 -26.33 -22.02 10.12
CA ALA A 324 -27.53 -22.42 9.41
C ALA A 324 -27.28 -22.71 7.94
N ASN A 325 -26.47 -21.88 7.28
CA ASN A 325 -26.09 -22.07 5.87
C ASN A 325 -25.09 -23.22 5.69
N VAL A 326 -24.17 -23.43 6.62
CA VAL A 326 -23.25 -24.59 6.59
C VAL A 326 -24.06 -25.90 6.69
N LYS A 327 -25.05 -25.99 7.59
CA LYS A 327 -25.93 -27.17 7.69
C LYS A 327 -26.65 -27.46 6.37
N LYS A 328 -27.23 -26.42 5.75
CA LYS A 328 -27.85 -26.57 4.40
C LYS A 328 -26.86 -27.04 3.34
N CYS A 329 -25.61 -26.55 3.37
CA CYS A 329 -24.56 -27.03 2.46
C CYS A 329 -24.21 -28.51 2.69
N CYS A 330 -24.19 -28.97 3.96
CA CYS A 330 -23.99 -30.38 4.27
C CYS A 330 -25.13 -31.25 3.71
N GLU A 331 -26.40 -30.83 3.89
CA GLU A 331 -27.57 -31.49 3.32
C GLU A 331 -27.50 -31.55 1.78
N ILE A 332 -27.09 -30.46 1.13
CA ILE A 332 -26.85 -30.44 -0.32
C ILE A 332 -25.72 -31.40 -0.70
N GLY A 333 -24.63 -31.44 0.08
CA GLY A 333 -23.50 -32.36 -0.14
C GLY A 333 -23.87 -33.84 0.01
N GLU A 334 -24.89 -34.16 0.79
CA GLU A 334 -25.42 -35.51 0.95
C GLU A 334 -26.42 -35.87 -0.15
N SER A 335 -27.32 -34.94 -0.49
CA SER A 335 -28.37 -35.15 -1.51
C SER A 335 -27.86 -35.02 -2.94
N ASN A 336 -26.92 -34.11 -3.20
CA ASN A 336 -26.35 -33.86 -4.52
C ASN A 336 -24.83 -33.66 -4.44
N PRO A 337 -24.03 -34.72 -4.21
CA PRO A 337 -22.58 -34.63 -4.08
C PRO A 337 -21.89 -34.19 -5.38
N GLU A 338 -22.51 -34.41 -6.52
CA GLU A 338 -21.96 -33.98 -7.81
C GLU A 338 -21.92 -32.46 -7.93
N ARG A 339 -23.01 -31.77 -7.54
CA ARG A 339 -23.06 -30.30 -7.53
C ARG A 339 -22.01 -29.70 -6.62
N PHE A 340 -21.85 -30.24 -5.40
CA PHE A 340 -20.85 -29.80 -4.45
C PHE A 340 -19.43 -29.96 -5.03
N SER A 341 -19.14 -31.15 -5.59
CA SER A 341 -17.84 -31.45 -6.19
C SER A 341 -17.55 -30.57 -7.42
N GLN A 342 -18.53 -30.28 -8.26
CA GLN A 342 -18.37 -29.42 -9.43
C GLN A 342 -18.02 -27.98 -9.02
N LEU A 343 -18.70 -27.41 -8.03
CA LEU A 343 -18.40 -26.06 -7.53
C LEU A 343 -17.01 -25.98 -6.90
N THR A 344 -16.64 -26.95 -6.06
CA THR A 344 -15.30 -27.04 -5.47
C THR A 344 -14.23 -27.15 -6.55
N SER A 345 -14.43 -28.04 -7.53
CA SER A 345 -13.48 -28.22 -8.63
C SER A 345 -13.33 -26.97 -9.48
N ARG A 346 -14.43 -26.24 -9.73
CA ARG A 346 -14.41 -24.96 -10.42
C ARG A 346 -13.59 -23.93 -9.63
N GLY A 347 -13.85 -23.78 -8.32
CA GLY A 347 -13.10 -22.88 -7.46
C GLY A 347 -11.60 -23.19 -7.47
N TYR A 348 -11.24 -24.46 -7.30
CA TYR A 348 -9.82 -24.87 -7.27
C TYR A 348 -9.13 -24.75 -8.63
N SER A 349 -9.85 -25.01 -9.74
CA SER A 349 -9.26 -24.93 -11.08
C SER A 349 -8.80 -23.53 -11.47
N ILE A 350 -9.50 -22.51 -11.00
CA ILE A 350 -9.20 -21.09 -11.27
C ILE A 350 -7.85 -20.70 -10.62
N TYR A 351 -7.55 -21.28 -9.47
CA TYR A 351 -6.36 -20.97 -8.67
C TYR A 351 -5.20 -21.95 -8.88
N ARG A 352 -5.24 -22.77 -9.93
CA ARG A 352 -4.09 -23.60 -10.31
C ARG A 352 -2.99 -22.72 -10.87
N GLY A 353 -1.83 -22.72 -10.22
CA GLY A 353 -0.67 -21.96 -10.66
C GLY A 353 -0.25 -20.90 -9.63
N VAL A 354 0.67 -20.05 -10.07
CA VAL A 354 1.23 -18.98 -9.26
C VAL A 354 0.29 -17.77 -9.23
N ALA A 355 0.18 -17.12 -8.08
CA ALA A 355 -0.61 -15.89 -7.96
C ALA A 355 -0.03 -14.79 -8.88
N PRO A 356 -0.88 -13.94 -9.50
CA PRO A 356 -0.43 -12.85 -10.35
C PRO A 356 0.50 -11.87 -9.58
N PRO A 357 1.43 -11.19 -10.28
CA PRO A 357 2.39 -10.29 -9.64
C PRO A 357 1.77 -9.18 -8.78
N ASN A 358 0.60 -8.65 -9.17
CA ASN A 358 -0.12 -7.66 -8.38
C ASN A 358 -0.66 -8.23 -7.07
N VAL A 359 -1.14 -9.49 -7.06
CA VAL A 359 -1.56 -10.20 -5.85
C VAL A 359 -0.34 -10.48 -4.96
N CYS A 360 0.76 -10.98 -5.53
CA CYS A 360 2.01 -11.19 -4.78
C CYS A 360 2.50 -9.88 -4.15
N ARG A 361 2.46 -8.77 -4.89
CA ARG A 361 2.83 -7.44 -4.39
C ARG A 361 1.94 -7.02 -3.22
N HIS A 362 0.63 -7.21 -3.34
CA HIS A 362 -0.31 -6.94 -2.25
C HIS A 362 -0.01 -7.76 -0.99
N LEU A 363 0.27 -9.06 -1.17
CA LEU A 363 0.61 -9.96 -0.05
C LEU A 363 1.90 -9.51 0.64
N LEU A 364 2.94 -9.17 -0.12
CA LEU A 364 4.22 -8.68 0.40
C LEU A 364 4.07 -7.39 1.21
N MET A 365 3.18 -6.52 0.78
CA MET A 365 2.91 -5.24 1.45
C MET A 365 1.87 -5.35 2.56
N SER A 366 1.24 -6.52 2.74
CA SER A 366 0.30 -6.78 3.83
C SER A 366 1.03 -7.30 5.07
N ASP A 367 0.50 -7.00 6.25
CA ASP A 367 1.07 -7.50 7.52
C ASP A 367 0.64 -8.94 7.86
N ASN A 368 0.05 -9.66 6.91
CA ASN A 368 -0.47 -11.01 7.15
C ASN A 368 0.63 -12.08 6.94
N LYS A 369 1.28 -12.47 8.05
CA LYS A 369 2.36 -13.46 8.06
C LYS A 369 1.96 -14.80 7.43
N LYS A 370 0.73 -15.30 7.71
CA LYS A 370 0.24 -16.57 7.17
C LYS A 370 0.08 -16.52 5.64
N ALA A 371 -0.41 -15.40 5.10
CA ALA A 371 -0.55 -15.23 3.67
C ALA A 371 0.79 -15.08 2.94
N ILE A 372 1.78 -14.45 3.60
CA ILE A 372 3.14 -14.28 3.07
C ILE A 372 3.92 -15.59 3.06
N ALA A 373 3.74 -16.45 4.08
CA ALA A 373 4.48 -17.71 4.23
C ALA A 373 4.31 -18.68 3.05
N ASP A 374 3.17 -18.62 2.37
CA ASP A 374 2.86 -19.46 1.20
C ASP A 374 3.30 -18.85 -0.15
N LEU A 375 4.07 -17.74 -0.15
CA LEU A 375 4.54 -17.12 -1.40
C LEU A 375 5.46 -18.06 -2.18
N PRO A 376 5.37 -18.03 -3.53
CA PRO A 376 6.23 -18.84 -4.40
C PRO A 376 7.71 -18.55 -4.16
N GLN A 377 8.54 -19.60 -4.28
CA GLN A 377 9.98 -19.48 -4.09
C GLN A 377 10.62 -18.49 -5.08
N GLU A 378 10.10 -18.40 -6.31
CA GLU A 378 10.56 -17.46 -7.32
C GLU A 378 10.37 -15.99 -6.87
N VAL A 379 9.32 -15.71 -6.12
CA VAL A 379 9.05 -14.37 -5.55
C VAL A 379 9.96 -14.11 -4.36
N THR A 380 10.11 -15.08 -3.46
CA THR A 380 10.88 -14.90 -2.21
C THR A 380 12.39 -14.95 -2.41
N SER A 381 12.88 -15.58 -3.48
CA SER A 381 14.31 -15.61 -3.85
C SER A 381 14.77 -14.36 -4.60
N SER A 382 13.83 -13.56 -5.14
CA SER A 382 14.17 -12.28 -5.78
C SER A 382 14.43 -11.20 -4.74
N SER A 383 15.32 -10.27 -5.05
CA SER A 383 15.53 -9.07 -4.23
C SER A 383 14.27 -8.21 -4.25
N ILE A 384 13.56 -8.17 -3.11
CA ILE A 384 12.33 -7.39 -2.98
C ILE A 384 12.66 -6.03 -2.37
N LEU A 385 12.53 -5.00 -3.21
CA LEU A 385 12.77 -3.62 -2.80
C LEU A 385 11.49 -3.03 -2.20
N SER A 386 11.56 -2.47 -1.01
CA SER A 386 10.38 -1.91 -0.34
C SER A 386 9.82 -0.67 -1.03
N TYR A 387 10.66 0.06 -1.76
CA TYR A 387 10.27 1.23 -2.55
C TYR A 387 9.81 0.89 -3.99
N ASP A 388 10.00 -0.34 -4.46
CA ASP A 388 9.50 -0.84 -5.77
C ASP A 388 9.30 -2.36 -5.73
N PRO A 389 8.32 -2.88 -4.94
CA PRO A 389 8.10 -4.31 -4.78
C PRO A 389 7.54 -4.92 -6.07
N LEU A 390 8.22 -5.92 -6.61
CA LEU A 390 7.82 -6.69 -7.80
C LEU A 390 7.36 -5.78 -8.96
N PRO A 391 8.26 -5.02 -9.58
CA PRO A 391 7.93 -4.13 -10.68
C PRO A 391 7.26 -4.88 -11.85
N PRO A 392 6.31 -4.27 -12.57
CA PRO A 392 5.74 -4.84 -13.79
C PRO A 392 6.82 -5.09 -14.85
N ALA A 393 6.64 -6.16 -15.64
CA ALA A 393 7.59 -6.50 -16.72
C ALA A 393 7.62 -5.44 -17.84
N ASP A 394 6.51 -4.73 -18.06
CA ASP A 394 6.34 -3.65 -19.04
C ASP A 394 6.66 -2.25 -18.48
N THR A 395 7.53 -2.20 -17.48
CA THR A 395 7.94 -0.94 -16.82
C THR A 395 8.49 0.07 -17.83
N VAL A 396 7.95 1.28 -17.76
CA VAL A 396 8.46 2.45 -18.50
C VAL A 396 9.19 3.36 -17.53
N ARG A 397 10.40 3.78 -17.90
CA ARG A 397 11.23 4.74 -17.14
C ARG A 397 11.62 5.88 -18.04
N SER A 398 11.67 7.11 -17.50
CA SER A 398 12.15 8.27 -18.25
C SER A 398 13.68 8.37 -18.24
N TYR A 399 14.35 7.72 -17.30
CA TYR A 399 15.80 7.67 -17.18
C TYR A 399 16.24 6.36 -16.51
N ASP A 400 17.48 5.96 -16.78
CA ASP A 400 18.10 4.78 -16.20
C ASP A 400 19.10 5.15 -15.11
N ARG A 401 19.36 4.20 -14.23
CA ARG A 401 20.42 4.31 -13.24
C ARG A 401 21.77 4.48 -13.92
N GLN A 402 22.51 5.52 -13.54
CA GLN A 402 23.89 5.69 -14.01
C GLN A 402 24.74 4.60 -13.30
N SER A 403 25.18 3.62 -14.09
CA SER A 403 25.98 2.50 -13.60
C SER A 403 27.37 2.95 -13.19
N ASN A 404 27.56 3.33 -11.94
CA ASN A 404 28.87 3.25 -11.32
C ASN A 404 29.09 1.77 -10.95
N ARG A 405 30.01 1.10 -11.66
CA ARG A 405 30.33 -0.31 -11.49
C ARG A 405 30.94 -0.57 -10.11
N VAL A 406 30.13 -0.65 -9.09
CA VAL A 406 30.46 -1.39 -7.87
C VAL A 406 29.45 -2.51 -7.80
N ARG A 407 29.86 -3.72 -8.20
CA ARG A 407 29.10 -4.94 -7.96
C ARG A 407 29.06 -5.15 -6.45
N ALA A 408 27.95 -4.78 -5.83
CA ALA A 408 27.67 -5.18 -4.48
C ALA A 408 27.41 -6.69 -4.42
N VAL A 409 28.10 -7.33 -3.54
CA VAL A 409 27.92 -8.70 -3.14
C VAL A 409 26.72 -8.74 -2.19
N SER A 410 25.85 -9.68 -2.40
CA SER A 410 24.63 -10.10 -1.70
C SER A 410 23.30 -9.47 -2.14
N ASN A 411 22.48 -10.35 -2.75
CA ASN A 411 21.17 -10.07 -3.33
C ASN A 411 20.01 -10.16 -2.33
N GLN A 412 20.23 -10.04 -1.03
CA GLN A 412 19.14 -10.12 -0.06
C GLN A 412 18.81 -8.74 0.50
N GLY A 413 17.78 -8.10 -0.09
CA GLY A 413 17.21 -6.88 0.47
C GLY A 413 16.56 -7.13 1.83
N PHE A 414 16.45 -6.09 2.69
CA PHE A 414 15.81 -6.16 4.01
C PHE A 414 14.44 -6.87 4.01
N LEU A 415 13.65 -6.66 2.97
CA LEU A 415 12.34 -7.29 2.85
C LEU A 415 12.43 -8.78 2.56
N SER A 416 13.41 -9.23 1.77
CA SER A 416 13.63 -10.67 1.53
C SER A 416 14.18 -11.37 2.76
N ALA A 417 15.06 -10.72 3.54
CA ALA A 417 15.52 -11.23 4.84
C ALA A 417 14.34 -11.34 5.83
N PHE A 418 13.47 -10.35 5.87
CA PHE A 418 12.24 -10.39 6.68
C PHE A 418 11.31 -11.52 6.25
N ILE A 419 11.02 -11.67 4.95
CA ILE A 419 10.17 -12.76 4.43
C ILE A 419 10.78 -14.12 4.73
N ASN A 420 12.09 -14.25 4.59
CA ASN A 420 12.79 -15.48 4.95
C ASN A 420 12.67 -15.79 6.45
N SER A 421 12.72 -14.78 7.33
CA SER A 421 12.53 -14.95 8.78
C SER A 421 11.12 -15.40 9.19
N LEU A 422 10.14 -15.29 8.31
CA LEU A 422 8.76 -15.76 8.55
C LEU A 422 8.55 -17.25 8.23
N ARG A 423 9.54 -17.92 7.64
CA ARG A 423 9.44 -19.35 7.31
C ARG A 423 9.63 -20.21 8.57
N PRO A 424 8.88 -21.31 8.72
CA PRO A 424 8.96 -22.19 9.90
C PRO A 424 10.32 -22.82 10.15
N ASN A 425 11.17 -22.92 9.11
CA ASN A 425 12.50 -23.52 9.15
C ASN A 425 13.63 -22.51 8.91
N PHE A 426 13.39 -21.24 9.23
CA PHE A 426 14.41 -20.22 9.08
C PHE A 426 15.49 -20.36 10.16
N ASP A 427 16.68 -20.76 9.76
CA ASP A 427 17.85 -20.80 10.64
C ASP A 427 18.64 -19.49 10.52
N VAL A 428 18.58 -18.68 11.58
CA VAL A 428 19.31 -17.41 11.68
C VAL A 428 20.83 -17.64 11.60
N ASN A 429 21.30 -18.82 12.00
CA ASN A 429 22.71 -19.15 11.99
C ASN A 429 23.24 -19.46 10.57
N ALA A 430 22.40 -19.87 9.64
CA ALA A 430 22.79 -20.10 8.25
C ALA A 430 23.12 -18.76 7.50
N LEU A 431 22.49 -17.66 7.88
CA LEU A 431 22.82 -16.32 7.35
C LEU A 431 24.10 -15.75 7.96
N MET A 432 24.48 -16.21 9.16
CA MET A 432 25.71 -15.78 9.84
C MET A 432 26.93 -16.61 9.40
N ALA A 433 26.72 -17.78 8.83
CA ALA A 433 27.80 -18.66 8.40
C ALA A 433 28.50 -18.22 7.09
N GLU A 434 27.85 -17.34 6.30
CA GLU A 434 28.48 -16.73 5.11
C GLU A 434 29.33 -15.49 5.43
N ASP A 435 29.18 -14.92 6.64
CA ASP A 435 29.99 -13.77 7.13
C ASP A 435 31.13 -14.16 8.09
N GLU A 436 31.28 -15.44 8.46
CA GLU A 436 32.28 -15.92 9.43
C GLU A 436 33.70 -16.22 8.84
N GLU A 437 34.13 -15.52 7.81
CA GLU A 437 35.58 -15.36 7.58
C GLU A 437 36.13 -14.00 8.08
N ALA A 438 35.35 -13.22 8.84
CA ALA A 438 35.82 -12.00 9.49
C ALA A 438 35.43 -11.97 10.98
N GLU A 439 36.42 -12.43 11.80
CA GLU A 439 36.64 -12.13 13.22
C GLU A 439 35.64 -12.63 14.28
N LEU A 440 36.19 -13.58 15.07
CA LEU A 440 35.75 -14.01 16.40
C LEU A 440 35.53 -12.82 17.36
N ASP A 441 34.33 -12.69 17.92
CA ASP A 441 34.09 -12.77 19.37
C ASP A 441 32.61 -12.47 19.72
N GLY A 442 31.98 -13.32 20.52
CA GLY A 442 30.84 -12.93 21.37
C GLY A 442 29.46 -13.43 20.96
N ALA A 443 29.14 -14.58 21.46
CA ALA A 443 27.87 -15.30 21.35
C ALA A 443 26.62 -14.49 21.83
N ALA A 444 25.47 -14.89 21.25
CA ALA A 444 24.10 -14.63 21.70
C ALA A 444 23.55 -13.23 21.46
N GLY A 445 22.88 -12.98 20.34
CA GLY A 445 22.07 -11.80 20.22
C GLY A 445 21.64 -11.28 18.85
N GLY A 446 21.53 -12.12 17.82
CA GLY A 446 21.19 -11.63 16.47
C GLY A 446 19.91 -10.78 16.40
N ALA A 447 18.82 -11.22 17.01
CA ALA A 447 17.57 -10.45 17.09
C ALA A 447 17.68 -9.19 17.96
N GLY A 448 18.48 -9.25 19.02
CA GLY A 448 18.74 -8.09 19.91
C GLY A 448 19.60 -7.02 19.24
N ASN A 449 20.53 -7.40 18.40
CA ASN A 449 21.40 -6.46 17.68
C ASN A 449 20.64 -5.75 16.55
N LEU A 450 19.76 -6.45 15.83
CA LEU A 450 18.91 -5.84 14.81
C LEU A 450 17.94 -4.82 15.43
N ARG A 451 17.36 -5.13 16.60
CA ARG A 451 16.50 -4.19 17.35
C ARG A 451 17.29 -2.98 17.85
N ARG A 452 18.52 -3.15 18.35
CA ARG A 452 19.37 -2.03 18.80
C ARG A 452 19.82 -1.16 17.64
N ALA A 453 20.23 -1.76 16.52
CA ALA A 453 20.59 -1.02 15.31
C ALA A 453 19.38 -0.26 14.76
N GLY A 454 18.20 -0.89 14.71
CA GLY A 454 16.95 -0.25 14.32
C GLY A 454 16.56 0.91 15.23
N ALA A 455 16.64 0.74 16.55
CA ALA A 455 16.33 1.82 17.51
C ALA A 455 17.32 3.00 17.41
N GLY A 456 18.60 2.75 17.19
CA GLY A 456 19.60 3.78 16.91
C GLY A 456 19.28 4.57 15.64
N LEU A 457 18.92 3.86 14.57
CA LEU A 457 18.53 4.48 13.30
C LEU A 457 17.24 5.33 13.45
N ILE A 458 16.23 4.83 14.15
CA ILE A 458 14.98 5.56 14.39
C ILE A 458 15.25 6.86 15.15
N ASN A 459 16.08 6.81 16.20
CA ASN A 459 16.44 8.02 16.94
C ASN A 459 17.20 9.01 16.05
N ALA A 460 18.12 8.54 15.22
CA ALA A 460 18.84 9.36 14.25
C ALA A 460 17.90 9.97 13.19
N VAL A 461 16.92 9.20 12.68
CA VAL A 461 15.89 9.71 11.75
C VAL A 461 15.04 10.79 12.43
N ARG A 462 14.61 10.55 13.68
CA ARG A 462 13.79 11.52 14.43
C ARG A 462 14.58 12.81 14.72
N GLU A 463 15.82 12.68 15.15
CA GLU A 463 16.70 13.82 15.41
C GLU A 463 16.98 14.59 14.12
N LEU A 464 17.26 13.92 13.02
CA LEU A 464 17.45 14.52 11.72
C LEU A 464 16.19 15.29 11.28
N LEU A 465 15.03 14.66 11.34
CA LEU A 465 13.78 15.29 10.89
C LEU A 465 13.39 16.50 11.75
N ASN A 466 13.80 16.54 13.00
CA ASN A 466 13.58 17.67 13.89
C ASN A 466 14.62 18.79 13.71
N ASN A 467 15.85 18.44 13.27
CA ASN A 467 16.99 19.34 13.19
C ASN A 467 17.39 19.70 11.75
N ILE A 468 16.58 19.35 10.73
CA ILE A 468 16.84 19.81 9.35
C ILE A 468 16.65 21.34 9.33
N GLU A 469 17.70 22.09 9.66
CA GLU A 469 17.81 23.45 9.22
C GLU A 469 18.05 23.44 7.71
N LEU A 470 17.17 24.11 6.97
CA LEU A 470 17.38 24.34 5.54
C LEU A 470 18.72 25.03 5.40
N VAL A 471 19.70 24.35 4.84
CA VAL A 471 20.80 25.03 4.14
C VAL A 471 20.10 25.83 3.05
N GLY A 472 19.92 27.11 3.29
CA GLY A 472 19.32 28.02 2.31
C GLY A 472 20.11 27.90 1.01
N PRO A 473 19.48 28.15 -0.14
CA PRO A 473 20.21 28.16 -1.39
C PRO A 473 21.40 29.11 -1.22
N GLU A 474 22.60 28.61 -1.47
CA GLU A 474 23.76 29.47 -1.67
C GLU A 474 23.29 30.56 -2.64
N ARG A 475 23.31 31.80 -2.17
CA ARG A 475 23.13 32.94 -3.05
C ARG A 475 24.36 32.90 -3.95
N ASP A 476 24.13 32.62 -5.22
CA ASP A 476 25.10 32.94 -6.26
C ASP A 476 25.26 34.47 -6.23
N ASP A 477 26.29 34.92 -5.48
CA ASP A 477 26.75 36.31 -5.45
C ASP A 477 27.51 36.68 -6.75
N GLU A 478 26.96 36.33 -7.90
CA GLU A 478 27.51 36.72 -9.23
C GLU A 478 26.93 38.02 -9.79
N ASP A 479 26.07 38.73 -9.07
CA ASP A 479 25.50 40.01 -9.54
C ASP A 479 25.96 41.24 -8.74
N ALA A 480 27.18 41.27 -8.28
CA ALA A 480 27.73 42.43 -7.59
C ALA A 480 28.99 42.94 -8.25
N GLN A 481 28.92 43.36 -9.51
CA GLN A 481 29.85 44.36 -10.09
C GLN A 481 29.24 45.02 -11.32
N LEU A 482 28.38 46.03 -11.08
CA LEU A 482 28.14 47.07 -12.06
C LEU A 482 29.25 48.15 -11.88
N PRO A 483 29.93 48.55 -12.92
CA PRO A 483 30.93 49.63 -12.85
C PRO A 483 30.21 50.99 -12.64
N PRO A 484 30.88 51.97 -12.01
CA PRO A 484 30.28 53.26 -11.75
C PRO A 484 29.99 54.03 -13.05
N ASN A 485 28.79 54.59 -13.15
CA ASN A 485 28.40 55.51 -14.20
C ASN A 485 29.29 56.74 -14.10
N ASP A 486 30.11 56.96 -15.12
CA ASP A 486 30.70 58.26 -15.38
C ASP A 486 29.61 59.20 -15.95
N GLU A 487 29.44 60.33 -15.27
CA GLU A 487 28.75 61.52 -15.79
C GLU A 487 29.40 61.98 -17.06
N TRP A 488 28.62 62.36 -18.05
CA TRP A 488 28.88 63.50 -18.96
C TRP A 488 27.58 63.91 -19.70
N ASP A 489 27.20 65.22 -19.46
CA ASP A 489 26.37 66.22 -20.19
C ASP A 489 24.87 65.96 -20.34
#